data_623a2749cb90eb523fc3e552c016df4b
#
_entry.id   623a2749cb90eb523fc3e552c016df4b
#
_cell.length_a   1.000
_cell.length_b   1.000
_cell.length_c   1.000
_cell.angle_alpha   90.00
_cell.angle_beta   90.00
_cell.angle_gamma   90.00
#
_symmetry.space_group_name_H-M   'P 1'
#
loop_
_entity.id
_entity.type
_entity.pdbx_description
1 polymer ?
#
loop_
_entity_poly.entity_id
_entity_poly.type
_entity_poly.pdbx_seq_one_letter_code
_entity_poly.pdbx_strand_id
1 'polypeptide(L)'
;IYIIQELLFKSHEINLIALQDQVFVSGYSIDNDIKKIRKMINDYPSLKLVRSKNYISLEGNETDKRKLYKQLLTAETQGNFMNLNSIAGLWNSFDLLEVKDILEEICEKYDYQIHEMTFPMIMIHAGVAIERIINHNYIKNQTISEKLESSREYQISYDFFTQVSTMINIELVTDEVILFALLLMGKRANAVSYTHLT
;
A
#
# COMPACT_ATOMS: atom_id res chain seq x y z
N ILE A 1 -14.33 2.08 3.56
CA ILE A 1 -13.07 1.38 3.25
C ILE A 1 -13.30 -0.03 2.74
N TYR A 2 -14.15 -0.84 3.38
CA TYR A 2 -14.37 -2.23 3.00
C TYR A 2 -14.64 -2.42 1.49
N ILE A 3 -15.57 -1.66 0.92
CA ILE A 3 -15.92 -1.76 -0.52
C ILE A 3 -14.69 -1.49 -1.40
N ILE A 4 -13.90 -0.48 -1.07
CA ILE A 4 -12.70 -0.16 -1.83
C ILE A 4 -11.65 -1.26 -1.73
N GLN A 5 -11.42 -1.83 -0.55
CA GLN A 5 -10.49 -2.95 -0.38
C GLN A 5 -10.92 -4.16 -1.20
N GLU A 6 -12.20 -4.51 -1.19
CA GLU A 6 -12.74 -5.59 -2.01
C GLU A 6 -12.52 -5.32 -3.51
N LEU A 7 -12.83 -4.10 -3.99
CA LEU A 7 -12.66 -3.72 -5.38
C LEU A 7 -11.21 -3.64 -5.84
N LEU A 8 -10.31 -3.25 -4.94
CA LEU A 8 -8.88 -3.10 -5.27
C LEU A 8 -8.12 -4.43 -5.23
N PHE A 9 -8.50 -5.35 -4.34
CA PHE A 9 -7.65 -6.49 -4.02
C PHE A 9 -8.28 -7.85 -4.24
N LYS A 10 -9.56 -8.03 -3.96
CA LYS A 10 -10.14 -9.36 -3.85
C LYS A 10 -11.05 -9.74 -5.02
N SER A 11 -11.71 -8.77 -5.63
CA SER A 11 -12.72 -9.04 -6.66
C SER A 11 -12.61 -8.07 -7.81
N HIS A 12 -12.72 -8.57 -9.04
CA HIS A 12 -12.90 -7.70 -10.19
C HIS A 12 -14.28 -7.03 -10.18
N GLU A 13 -15.24 -7.64 -9.48
CA GLU A 13 -16.63 -7.22 -9.45
C GLU A 13 -17.28 -7.61 -8.12
N ILE A 14 -18.06 -6.73 -7.54
CA ILE A 14 -18.81 -6.96 -6.29
C ILE A 14 -20.30 -7.01 -6.57
N ASN A 15 -20.97 -8.04 -6.04
CA ASN A 15 -22.40 -8.12 -5.98
C ASN A 15 -22.92 -7.31 -4.76
N LEU A 16 -23.63 -6.22 -5.02
CA LEU A 16 -24.10 -5.31 -3.98
C LEU A 16 -25.15 -5.93 -3.05
N ILE A 17 -25.96 -6.88 -3.52
CA ILE A 17 -26.95 -7.58 -2.69
C ILE A 17 -26.22 -8.50 -1.71
N ALA A 18 -25.27 -9.31 -2.20
CA ALA A 18 -24.46 -10.17 -1.36
C ALA A 18 -23.65 -9.36 -0.32
N LEU A 19 -23.17 -8.18 -0.71
CA LEU A 19 -22.45 -7.29 0.18
C LEU A 19 -23.31 -6.78 1.35
N GLN A 20 -24.58 -6.45 1.09
CA GLN A 20 -25.53 -6.04 2.15
C GLN A 20 -25.64 -7.11 3.23
N ASP A 21 -25.74 -8.38 2.84
CA ASP A 21 -25.84 -9.51 3.75
C ASP A 21 -24.54 -9.73 4.54
N GLN A 22 -23.39 -9.55 3.91
CA GLN A 22 -22.08 -9.76 4.54
C GLN A 22 -21.71 -8.70 5.57
N VAL A 23 -22.04 -7.44 5.31
CA VAL A 23 -21.63 -6.32 6.19
C VAL A 23 -22.78 -5.81 7.07
N PHE A 24 -23.95 -6.44 7.01
CA PHE A 24 -25.14 -6.10 7.81
C PHE A 24 -25.53 -4.61 7.73
N VAL A 25 -25.37 -4.00 6.55
CA VAL A 25 -25.75 -2.61 6.30
C VAL A 25 -26.88 -2.52 5.29
N SER A 26 -27.62 -1.42 5.34
CA SER A 26 -28.70 -1.15 4.38
C SER A 26 -28.15 -0.80 2.98
N GLY A 27 -28.95 -1.05 1.96
CA GLY A 27 -28.64 -0.61 0.59
C GLY A 27 -28.44 0.90 0.48
N TYR A 28 -29.11 1.69 1.29
CA TYR A 28 -28.92 3.15 1.38
C TYR A 28 -27.51 3.51 1.87
N SER A 29 -26.98 2.82 2.86
CA SER A 29 -25.61 3.03 3.34
C SER A 29 -24.57 2.69 2.28
N ILE A 30 -24.79 1.61 1.54
CA ILE A 30 -23.93 1.22 0.41
C ILE A 30 -23.96 2.26 -0.70
N ASP A 31 -25.14 2.75 -1.08
CA ASP A 31 -25.26 3.80 -2.11
C ASP A 31 -24.55 5.10 -1.70
N ASN A 32 -24.60 5.46 -0.43
CA ASN A 32 -23.84 6.60 0.09
C ASN A 32 -22.33 6.38 0.02
N ASP A 33 -21.85 5.20 0.35
CA ASP A 33 -20.43 4.86 0.24
C ASP A 33 -19.96 4.86 -1.21
N ILE A 34 -20.77 4.36 -2.13
CA ILE A 34 -20.50 4.43 -3.57
C ILE A 34 -20.38 5.87 -4.06
N LYS A 35 -21.26 6.77 -3.60
CA LYS A 35 -21.18 8.20 -3.93
C LYS A 35 -19.89 8.84 -3.43
N LYS A 36 -19.47 8.51 -2.21
CA LYS A 36 -18.19 8.98 -1.64
C LYS A 36 -17.00 8.47 -2.48
N ILE A 37 -17.01 7.19 -2.85
CA ILE A 37 -15.98 6.60 -3.69
C ILE A 37 -15.90 7.30 -5.04
N ARG A 38 -17.03 7.53 -5.71
CA ARG A 38 -17.08 8.26 -6.99
C ARG A 38 -16.48 9.66 -6.89
N LYS A 39 -16.73 10.36 -5.79
CA LYS A 39 -16.15 11.67 -5.55
C LYS A 39 -14.63 11.60 -5.36
N MET A 40 -14.15 10.59 -4.66
CA MET A 40 -12.72 10.42 -4.40
C MET A 40 -11.93 10.06 -5.65
N ILE A 41 -12.48 9.21 -6.53
CA ILE A 41 -11.77 8.78 -7.75
C ILE A 41 -11.67 9.89 -8.82
N ASN A 42 -12.38 11.00 -8.69
CA ASN A 42 -12.29 12.13 -9.63
C ASN A 42 -10.87 12.71 -9.71
N ASP A 43 -10.07 12.57 -8.66
CA ASP A 43 -8.68 13.02 -8.62
C ASP A 43 -7.70 12.09 -9.34
N TYR A 44 -8.19 10.94 -9.83
CA TYR A 44 -7.41 9.89 -10.48
C TYR A 44 -7.93 9.64 -11.90
N PRO A 45 -7.28 10.19 -12.94
CA PRO A 45 -7.83 10.19 -14.31
C PRO A 45 -8.13 8.82 -14.90
N SER A 46 -7.38 7.77 -14.52
CA SER A 46 -7.58 6.43 -15.04
C SER A 46 -8.70 5.65 -14.34
N LEU A 47 -9.14 6.11 -13.15
CA LEU A 47 -10.10 5.36 -12.35
C LEU A 47 -11.53 5.62 -12.77
N LYS A 48 -12.29 4.54 -12.95
CA LYS A 48 -13.74 4.56 -13.23
C LYS A 48 -14.45 3.52 -12.37
N LEU A 49 -15.50 3.96 -11.69
CA LEU A 49 -16.42 3.07 -11.01
C LEU A 49 -17.57 2.71 -11.92
N VAL A 50 -17.61 1.46 -12.35
CA VAL A 50 -18.60 0.93 -13.29
C VAL A 50 -19.66 0.17 -12.51
N ARG A 51 -20.94 0.52 -12.73
CA ARG A 51 -22.07 -0.19 -12.13
C ARG A 51 -22.92 -0.80 -13.25
N SER A 52 -23.18 -2.09 -13.13
CA SER A 52 -24.06 -2.83 -14.02
C SER A 52 -25.05 -3.64 -13.18
N LYS A 53 -26.34 -3.23 -13.17
CA LYS A 53 -27.37 -3.80 -12.31
C LYS A 53 -26.95 -3.78 -10.83
N ASN A 54 -26.77 -4.96 -10.21
CA ASN A 54 -26.37 -5.13 -8.82
C ASN A 54 -24.85 -5.33 -8.64
N TYR A 55 -24.07 -5.16 -9.71
CA TYR A 55 -22.63 -5.34 -9.71
C TYR A 55 -21.91 -4.01 -9.84
N ILE A 56 -20.77 -3.91 -9.15
CA ILE A 56 -19.89 -2.75 -9.18
C ILE A 56 -18.44 -3.22 -9.38
N SER A 57 -17.70 -2.50 -10.21
CA SER A 57 -16.28 -2.76 -10.46
C SER A 57 -15.50 -1.45 -10.51
N LEU A 58 -14.19 -1.51 -10.24
CA LEU A 58 -13.26 -0.39 -10.35
C LEU A 58 -12.25 -0.68 -11.46
N GLU A 59 -12.34 0.08 -12.54
CA GLU A 59 -11.40 0.04 -13.66
C GLU A 59 -10.33 1.12 -13.50
N GLY A 60 -9.14 0.86 -14.02
CA GLY A 60 -8.03 1.80 -14.03
C GLY A 60 -6.67 1.14 -13.90
N ASN A 61 -5.61 1.93 -13.99
CA ASN A 61 -4.25 1.43 -13.84
C ASN A 61 -3.87 1.19 -12.38
N GLU A 62 -2.90 0.32 -12.14
CA GLU A 62 -2.46 -0.07 -10.80
C GLU A 62 -1.83 1.08 -10.02
N THR A 63 -1.17 2.00 -10.71
CA THR A 63 -0.56 3.18 -10.10
C THR A 63 -1.62 4.06 -9.44
N ASP A 64 -2.70 4.37 -10.13
CA ASP A 64 -3.79 5.18 -9.59
C ASP A 64 -4.59 4.44 -8.50
N LYS A 65 -4.82 3.14 -8.68
CA LYS A 65 -5.44 2.29 -7.65
C LYS A 65 -4.63 2.29 -6.35
N ARG A 66 -3.31 2.18 -6.46
CA ARG A 66 -2.40 2.24 -5.30
C ARG A 66 -2.41 3.60 -4.62
N LYS A 67 -2.39 4.69 -5.38
CA LYS A 67 -2.49 6.05 -4.83
C LYS A 67 -3.80 6.28 -4.09
N LEU A 68 -4.92 5.86 -4.66
CA LEU A 68 -6.23 5.93 -4.01
C LEU A 68 -6.23 5.15 -2.69
N TYR A 69 -5.70 3.94 -2.69
CA TYR A 69 -5.66 3.12 -1.48
C TYR A 69 -4.82 3.76 -0.37
N LYS A 70 -3.65 4.29 -0.70
CA LYS A 70 -2.82 5.02 0.27
C LYS A 70 -3.52 6.24 0.84
N GLN A 71 -4.24 6.99 0.01
CA GLN A 71 -5.04 8.14 0.48
C GLN A 71 -6.13 7.70 1.46
N LEU A 72 -6.82 6.60 1.17
CA LEU A 72 -7.85 6.05 2.05
C LEU A 72 -7.29 5.58 3.39
N LEU A 73 -6.16 4.89 3.39
CA LEU A 73 -5.48 4.46 4.61
C LEU A 73 -5.06 5.67 5.45
N THR A 74 -4.54 6.71 4.81
CA THR A 74 -4.18 7.98 5.47
C THR A 74 -5.39 8.64 6.13
N ALA A 75 -6.51 8.71 5.44
CA ALA A 75 -7.75 9.27 5.99
C ALA A 75 -8.30 8.44 7.15
N GLU A 76 -8.25 7.11 7.06
CA GLU A 76 -8.74 6.20 8.10
C GLU A 76 -7.92 6.28 9.38
N THR A 77 -6.62 6.46 9.26
CA THR A 77 -5.75 6.69 10.42
C THR A 77 -5.83 8.11 10.97
N GLN A 78 -6.64 8.98 10.35
CA GLN A 78 -6.80 10.41 10.72
C GLN A 78 -5.46 11.16 10.79
N GLY A 79 -4.49 10.76 9.95
CA GLY A 79 -3.14 11.31 9.96
C GLY A 79 -2.29 10.87 11.16
N ASN A 80 -2.79 10.01 12.02
CA ASN A 80 -2.04 9.48 13.16
C ASN A 80 -1.17 8.28 12.75
N PHE A 81 -0.16 8.56 11.93
CA PHE A 81 0.82 7.56 11.49
C PHE A 81 1.76 7.07 12.59
N MET A 82 1.73 7.70 13.75
CA MET A 82 2.61 7.35 14.88
C MET A 82 2.17 6.05 15.57
N ASN A 83 0.95 5.58 15.35
CA ASN A 83 0.44 4.35 15.96
C ASN A 83 0.42 3.20 14.96
N LEU A 84 1.54 2.47 14.85
CA LEU A 84 1.65 1.29 13.99
C LEU A 84 0.68 0.17 14.36
N ASN A 85 0.27 0.04 15.62
CA ASN A 85 -0.71 -0.96 16.03
C ASN A 85 -2.08 -0.71 15.37
N SER A 86 -2.50 0.55 15.27
CA SER A 86 -3.73 0.92 14.57
C SER A 86 -3.63 0.68 13.07
N ILE A 87 -2.48 0.98 12.47
CA ILE A 87 -2.20 0.74 11.05
C ILE A 87 -2.16 -0.77 10.76
N ALA A 88 -1.54 -1.57 11.63
CA ALA A 88 -1.45 -3.02 11.49
C ALA A 88 -2.83 -3.70 11.41
N GLY A 89 -3.82 -3.17 12.11
CA GLY A 89 -5.20 -3.67 12.07
C GLY A 89 -5.91 -3.52 10.73
N LEU A 90 -5.36 -2.76 9.78
CA LEU A 90 -5.93 -2.57 8.44
C LEU A 90 -5.72 -3.78 7.52
N TRP A 91 -4.75 -4.64 7.81
CA TRP A 91 -4.46 -5.84 7.03
C TRP A 91 -4.72 -7.12 7.85
N ASN A 92 -5.46 -8.05 7.25
CA ASN A 92 -5.78 -9.35 7.85
C ASN A 92 -4.99 -10.51 7.22
N SER A 93 -4.41 -10.30 6.04
CA SER A 93 -3.70 -11.33 5.28
C SER A 93 -2.25 -11.54 5.72
N PHE A 94 -1.71 -10.62 6.49
CA PHE A 94 -0.36 -10.68 7.08
C PHE A 94 -0.27 -9.79 8.33
N ASP A 95 0.72 -10.04 9.18
CA ASP A 95 1.00 -9.21 10.36
C ASP A 95 2.02 -8.12 10.02
N LEU A 96 1.56 -6.87 9.99
CA LEU A 96 2.43 -5.73 9.71
C LEU A 96 3.52 -5.54 10.78
N LEU A 97 3.29 -5.94 12.02
CA LEU A 97 4.28 -5.83 13.08
C LEU A 97 5.45 -6.80 12.88
N GLU A 98 5.20 -8.01 12.40
CA GLU A 98 6.26 -8.94 11.98
C GLU A 98 7.05 -8.39 10.78
N VAL A 99 6.36 -7.80 9.82
CA VAL A 99 7.00 -7.12 8.67
C VAL A 99 7.87 -5.95 9.13
N LYS A 100 7.40 -5.18 10.11
CA LYS A 100 8.17 -4.10 10.74
C LYS A 100 9.47 -4.62 11.36
N ASP A 101 9.40 -5.68 12.11
CA ASP A 101 10.56 -6.28 12.77
C ASP A 101 11.62 -6.72 11.74
N ILE A 102 11.20 -7.30 10.63
CA ILE A 102 12.09 -7.66 9.52
C ILE A 102 12.81 -6.42 8.97
N LEU A 103 12.08 -5.33 8.71
CA LEU A 103 12.68 -4.11 8.18
C LEU A 103 13.67 -3.48 9.18
N GLU A 104 13.33 -3.45 10.45
CA GLU A 104 14.21 -2.92 11.52
C GLU A 104 15.52 -3.70 11.61
N GLU A 105 15.44 -5.05 11.63
CA GLU A 105 16.62 -5.92 11.66
C GLU A 105 17.53 -5.72 10.44
N ILE A 106 16.95 -5.58 9.26
CA ILE A 106 17.70 -5.33 8.03
C ILE A 106 18.36 -3.94 8.07
N CYS A 107 17.63 -2.90 8.48
CA CYS A 107 18.18 -1.56 8.62
C CYS A 107 19.34 -1.54 9.62
N GLU A 108 19.23 -2.24 10.74
CA GLU A 108 20.30 -2.39 11.71
C GLU A 108 21.55 -3.06 11.11
N LYS A 109 21.35 -4.17 10.37
CA LYS A 109 22.44 -4.87 9.66
C LYS A 109 23.22 -3.97 8.69
N TYR A 110 22.54 -3.03 8.03
CA TYR A 110 23.15 -2.11 7.07
C TYR A 110 23.59 -0.76 7.68
N ASP A 111 23.47 -0.61 8.99
CA ASP A 111 23.67 0.68 9.69
C ASP A 111 22.90 1.81 8.97
N TYR A 112 21.63 1.53 8.66
CA TYR A 112 20.75 2.42 7.94
C TYR A 112 19.63 2.93 8.85
N GLN A 113 19.58 4.25 9.06
CA GLN A 113 18.57 4.87 9.91
C GLN A 113 17.43 5.46 9.08
N ILE A 114 16.22 5.04 9.39
CA ILE A 114 14.98 5.67 8.90
C ILE A 114 14.51 6.63 9.98
N HIS A 115 14.20 7.86 9.57
CA HIS A 115 13.71 8.86 10.52
C HIS A 115 12.40 8.40 11.17
N GLU A 116 12.31 8.53 12.49
CA GLU A 116 11.18 8.05 13.29
C GLU A 116 9.82 8.57 12.77
N MET A 117 9.75 9.82 12.34
CA MET A 117 8.52 10.43 11.80
C MET A 117 8.13 9.90 10.43
N THR A 118 9.05 9.34 9.66
CA THR A 118 8.78 8.80 8.31
C THR A 118 8.56 7.29 8.31
N PHE A 119 9.01 6.60 9.34
CA PHE A 119 8.95 5.15 9.44
C PHE A 119 7.52 4.58 9.30
N PRO A 120 6.49 5.12 9.98
CA PRO A 120 5.12 4.63 9.81
C PRO A 120 4.61 4.77 8.37
N MET A 121 4.97 5.84 7.66
CA MET A 121 4.61 6.02 6.26
C MET A 121 5.27 4.96 5.37
N ILE A 122 6.54 4.63 5.62
CA ILE A 122 7.25 3.57 4.92
C ILE A 122 6.55 2.22 5.16
N MET A 123 6.10 1.96 6.38
CA MET A 123 5.35 0.74 6.70
C MET A 123 4.01 0.65 5.98
N ILE A 124 3.29 1.76 5.80
CA ILE A 124 2.08 1.80 4.97
C ILE A 124 2.39 1.43 3.53
N HIS A 125 3.45 1.97 2.95
CA HIS A 125 3.88 1.61 1.60
C HIS A 125 4.26 0.13 1.49
N ALA A 126 4.96 -0.41 2.49
CA ALA A 126 5.28 -1.82 2.55
C ALA A 126 4.02 -2.70 2.60
N GLY A 127 3.06 -2.36 3.46
CA GLY A 127 1.79 -3.07 3.59
C GLY A 127 0.98 -3.07 2.29
N VAL A 128 0.88 -1.92 1.62
CA VAL A 128 0.22 -1.79 0.32
C VAL A 128 0.91 -2.66 -0.74
N ALA A 129 2.24 -2.64 -0.80
CA ALA A 129 3.01 -3.45 -1.74
C ALA A 129 2.78 -4.95 -1.51
N ILE A 130 2.86 -5.41 -0.26
CA ILE A 130 2.64 -6.81 0.10
C ILE A 130 1.23 -7.26 -0.29
N GLU A 131 0.21 -6.48 0.03
CA GLU A 131 -1.18 -6.82 -0.33
C GLU A 131 -1.39 -6.86 -1.84
N ARG A 132 -0.77 -5.96 -2.59
CA ARG A 132 -0.81 -5.98 -4.06
C ARG A 132 -0.11 -7.23 -4.64
N ILE A 133 0.99 -7.67 -4.05
CA ILE A 133 1.67 -8.91 -4.44
C ILE A 133 0.78 -10.12 -4.16
N ILE A 134 0.20 -10.22 -2.96
CA ILE A 134 -0.72 -11.31 -2.58
C ILE A 134 -1.84 -11.48 -3.61
N ASN A 135 -2.37 -10.37 -4.11
CA ASN A 135 -3.50 -10.36 -5.05
C ASN A 135 -3.06 -10.29 -6.54
N HIS A 136 -1.78 -10.45 -6.83
CA HIS A 136 -1.19 -10.40 -8.18
C HIS A 136 -1.48 -9.08 -8.95
N ASN A 137 -1.65 -7.99 -8.24
CA ASN A 137 -1.99 -6.65 -8.76
C ASN A 137 -0.88 -5.64 -8.54
N TYR A 138 0.37 -6.02 -8.71
CA TYR A 138 1.52 -5.15 -8.52
C TYR A 138 1.84 -4.31 -9.78
N ILE A 139 2.54 -3.21 -9.57
CA ILE A 139 3.02 -2.35 -10.64
C ILE A 139 4.16 -3.05 -11.38
N LYS A 140 4.09 -3.11 -12.71
CA LYS A 140 5.05 -3.81 -13.57
C LYS A 140 5.92 -2.84 -14.37
N ASN A 141 6.97 -3.39 -14.99
CA ASN A 141 7.84 -2.70 -15.95
C ASN A 141 8.62 -1.52 -15.34
N GLN A 142 9.09 -1.68 -14.11
CA GLN A 142 10.02 -0.73 -13.53
C GLN A 142 11.41 -0.92 -14.11
N THR A 143 12.08 0.19 -14.42
CA THR A 143 13.47 0.18 -14.87
C THR A 143 14.40 0.44 -13.71
N ILE A 144 15.49 -0.33 -13.63
CA ILE A 144 16.53 -0.14 -12.63
C ILE A 144 17.72 0.58 -13.28
N SER A 145 18.25 1.62 -12.60
CA SER A 145 19.50 2.26 -12.97
C SER A 145 20.67 1.60 -12.24
N GLU A 146 21.86 1.63 -12.82
CA GLU A 146 23.09 1.14 -12.15
C GLU A 146 23.31 1.79 -10.78
N LYS A 147 23.01 3.09 -10.70
CA LYS A 147 23.10 3.84 -9.44
C LYS A 147 22.14 3.31 -8.37
N LEU A 148 20.93 2.95 -8.74
CA LEU A 148 19.95 2.36 -7.82
C LEU A 148 20.38 0.96 -7.42
N GLU A 149 20.76 0.11 -8.38
CA GLU A 149 21.14 -1.28 -8.15
C GLU A 149 22.33 -1.41 -7.20
N SER A 150 23.28 -0.48 -7.27
CA SER A 150 24.44 -0.42 -6.38
C SER A 150 24.20 0.27 -5.04
N SER A 151 23.01 0.80 -4.80
CA SER A 151 22.67 1.53 -3.58
C SER A 151 22.41 0.62 -2.38
N ARG A 152 22.63 1.14 -1.16
CA ARG A 152 22.23 0.44 0.07
C ARG A 152 20.71 0.27 0.16
N GLU A 153 19.97 1.25 -0.30
CA GLU A 153 18.51 1.23 -0.32
C GLU A 153 17.98 0.06 -1.16
N TYR A 154 18.60 -0.22 -2.30
CA TYR A 154 18.22 -1.38 -3.11
C TYR A 154 18.55 -2.70 -2.39
N GLN A 155 19.71 -2.83 -1.77
CA GLN A 155 20.08 -4.02 -1.00
C GLN A 155 19.12 -4.25 0.19
N ILE A 156 18.78 -3.19 0.91
CA ILE A 156 17.81 -3.24 2.01
C ILE A 156 16.45 -3.70 1.49
N SER A 157 15.96 -3.10 0.42
CA SER A 157 14.69 -3.44 -0.20
C SER A 157 14.66 -4.90 -0.69
N TYR A 158 15.72 -5.33 -1.35
CA TYR A 158 15.84 -6.72 -1.82
C TYR A 158 15.82 -7.73 -0.68
N ASP A 159 16.63 -7.51 0.36
CA ASP A 159 16.69 -8.39 1.53
C ASP A 159 15.33 -8.39 2.27
N PHE A 160 14.70 -7.23 2.40
CA PHE A 160 13.39 -7.09 3.01
C PHE A 160 12.32 -7.92 2.30
N PHE A 161 12.14 -7.73 0.99
CA PHE A 161 11.15 -8.49 0.23
C PHE A 161 11.48 -9.97 0.13
N THR A 162 12.76 -10.35 0.13
CA THR A 162 13.18 -11.76 0.18
C THR A 162 12.71 -12.41 1.49
N GLN A 163 12.92 -11.77 2.63
CA GLN A 163 12.49 -12.31 3.92
C GLN A 163 10.97 -12.32 4.06
N VAL A 164 10.29 -11.25 3.66
CA VAL A 164 8.82 -11.18 3.67
C VAL A 164 8.23 -12.25 2.76
N SER A 165 8.76 -12.43 1.57
CA SER A 165 8.30 -13.44 0.62
C SER A 165 8.39 -14.85 1.19
N THR A 166 9.45 -15.15 1.92
CA THR A 166 9.62 -16.44 2.60
C THR A 166 8.64 -16.60 3.76
N MET A 167 8.48 -15.56 4.58
CA MET A 167 7.61 -15.60 5.77
C MET A 167 6.14 -15.76 5.42
N ILE A 168 5.64 -15.06 4.40
CA ILE A 168 4.23 -15.05 4.01
C ILE A 168 3.93 -16.03 2.88
N ASN A 169 4.96 -16.64 2.26
CA ASN A 169 4.84 -17.51 1.10
C ASN A 169 4.22 -16.81 -0.12
N ILE A 170 4.78 -15.68 -0.50
CA ILE A 170 4.44 -14.91 -1.70
C ILE A 170 5.64 -14.85 -2.65
N GLU A 171 5.39 -14.45 -3.90
CA GLU A 171 6.47 -14.29 -4.87
C GLU A 171 7.36 -13.06 -4.56
N LEU A 172 8.64 -13.15 -4.92
CA LEU A 172 9.54 -12.00 -4.91
C LEU A 172 9.34 -11.21 -6.20
N VAL A 173 8.81 -10.00 -6.10
CA VAL A 173 8.52 -9.13 -7.25
C VAL A 173 9.57 -8.04 -7.36
N THR A 174 10.43 -8.14 -8.37
CA THR A 174 11.53 -7.18 -8.60
C THR A 174 11.02 -5.74 -8.78
N ASP A 175 9.90 -5.54 -9.46
CA ASP A 175 9.30 -4.22 -9.62
C ASP A 175 8.97 -3.55 -8.27
N GLU A 176 8.47 -4.32 -7.30
CA GLU A 176 8.19 -3.82 -5.95
C GLU A 176 9.48 -3.53 -5.17
N VAL A 177 10.51 -4.33 -5.35
CA VAL A 177 11.84 -4.06 -4.77
C VAL A 177 12.38 -2.72 -5.25
N ILE A 178 12.28 -2.44 -6.55
CA ILE A 178 12.70 -1.17 -7.14
C ILE A 178 11.92 0.02 -6.56
N LEU A 179 10.60 -0.08 -6.54
CA LEU A 179 9.73 0.99 -6.02
C LEU A 179 10.01 1.30 -4.55
N PHE A 180 10.20 0.28 -3.72
CA PHE A 180 10.49 0.46 -2.31
C PHE A 180 11.88 1.04 -2.06
N ALA A 181 12.87 0.63 -2.86
CA ALA A 181 14.22 1.22 -2.83
C ALA A 181 14.19 2.72 -3.17
N LEU A 182 13.43 3.11 -4.20
CA LEU A 182 13.23 4.52 -4.56
C LEU A 182 12.54 5.31 -3.45
N LEU A 183 11.59 4.70 -2.77
CA LEU A 183 10.94 5.31 -1.60
C LEU A 183 11.94 5.58 -0.47
N LEU A 184 12.77 4.61 -0.12
CA LEU A 184 13.80 4.76 0.90
C LEU A 184 14.79 5.89 0.55
N MET A 185 15.25 5.95 -0.70
CA MET A 185 16.13 7.02 -1.19
C MET A 185 15.47 8.40 -1.07
N GLY A 186 14.23 8.54 -1.49
CA GLY A 186 13.49 9.80 -1.43
C GLY A 186 13.28 10.32 -0.01
N LYS A 187 12.99 9.44 0.95
CA LYS A 187 12.81 9.81 2.36
C LYS A 187 14.12 10.22 3.03
N ARG A 188 15.23 9.59 2.66
CA ARG A 188 16.57 9.98 3.15
C ARG A 188 16.97 11.38 2.65
N ALA A 189 16.76 11.68 1.38
CA ALA A 189 17.07 12.99 0.81
C ALA A 189 16.30 14.12 1.51
N ASN A 190 15.03 13.91 1.84
CA ASN A 190 14.22 14.86 2.57
C ASN A 190 14.72 15.08 4.02
N ALA A 191 15.18 14.04 4.70
CA ALA A 191 15.73 14.14 6.05
C ALA A 191 17.02 14.99 6.09
N VAL A 192 17.89 14.84 5.09
CA VAL A 192 19.14 15.64 4.97
C VAL A 192 18.84 17.11 4.69
N SER A 193 17.78 17.42 3.95
CA SER A 193 17.37 18.80 3.65
C SER A 193 16.90 19.57 4.90
N TYR A 194 16.31 18.90 5.88
CA TYR A 194 15.88 19.52 7.13
C TYR A 194 17.02 19.79 8.14
N THR A 195 18.11 19.04 8.07
CA THR A 195 19.26 19.22 8.98
C THR A 195 20.18 20.36 8.59
N HIS A 196 20.04 20.93 7.39
CA HIS A 196 20.83 22.09 6.95
C HIS A 196 20.15 23.45 7.20
N LEU A 197 19.00 23.48 7.87
CA LEU A 197 18.24 24.70 8.18
C LEU A 197 18.21 25.05 9.68
N THR A 198 19.06 24.43 10.47
CA THR A 198 19.37 24.81 11.86
C THR A 198 20.85 25.18 11.96
#